data_98b86928a09dcdde21b6cc8b1d5a9f34
#
_entry.id   98b86928a09dcdde21b6cc8b1d5a9f34
#
_cell.length_a   1.000
_cell.length_b   1.000
_cell.length_c   1.000
_cell.angle_alpha   90.00
_cell.angle_beta   90.00
_cell.angle_gamma   90.00
#
_symmetry.space_group_name_H-M   'P 1'
#
loop_
_entity.id
_entity.type
_entity.pdbx_description
1 polymer ?
#
loop_
_entity_poly.entity_id
_entity_poly.type
_entity_poly.pdbx_seq_one_letter_code
_entity_poly.pdbx_strand_id
1 'polypeptide(L)'
;TINKLSDAIEKDQAMVSKILKLVNSAFFGLRGKISNISHAVVVLGFNTIRNAVVSISIIDAFSVKESLDGFDIAEFWKHSVAVAVTSKYLAEKTGIHSADDCFVAGLLHDMGKIVLLQHFKDLFQKIWRTVKGNNLSFYEAEKSQIQIDHARIGGYLTRKWQLPPALVDAIRFHHCVTPDANDQNLLMIIHTADIIVNTYTKKPKNDLVLSGIHPDALNVLGSRFDTISDWYPDVLLEIESACKFFLEGSMK
;
A
#
# COMPACT_ATOMS: atom_id res chain seq x y z
N THR A 1 16.02 -1.15 -19.75
CA THR A 1 16.73 0.12 -19.92
C THR A 1 15.73 1.27 -19.83
N ILE A 2 16.18 2.46 -19.38
CA ILE A 2 15.38 3.68 -19.23
C ILE A 2 14.56 3.97 -20.49
N ASN A 3 15.19 3.92 -21.66
CA ASN A 3 14.52 4.19 -22.94
C ASN A 3 13.35 3.24 -23.21
N LYS A 4 13.49 1.94 -22.93
CA LYS A 4 12.40 0.97 -23.14
C LYS A 4 11.19 1.23 -22.26
N LEU A 5 11.39 1.68 -21.02
CA LEU A 5 10.29 2.05 -20.14
C LEU A 5 9.60 3.33 -20.64
N SER A 6 10.39 4.36 -20.96
CA SER A 6 9.84 5.62 -21.50
C SER A 6 9.05 5.38 -22.78
N ASP A 7 9.61 4.61 -23.73
CA ASP A 7 8.94 4.25 -24.99
C ASP A 7 7.64 3.45 -24.77
N ALA A 8 7.61 2.58 -23.75
CA ALA A 8 6.41 1.81 -23.44
C ALA A 8 5.32 2.71 -22.84
N ILE A 9 5.68 3.61 -21.91
CA ILE A 9 4.76 4.55 -21.27
C ILE A 9 4.23 5.57 -22.30
N GLU A 10 5.09 6.10 -23.17
CA GLU A 10 4.74 7.13 -24.16
C GLU A 10 3.73 6.66 -25.22
N LYS A 11 3.55 5.34 -25.36
CA LYS A 11 2.49 4.78 -26.22
C LYS A 11 1.08 4.92 -25.64
N ASP A 12 0.97 5.13 -24.32
CA ASP A 12 -0.30 5.33 -23.64
C ASP A 12 -0.40 6.77 -23.12
N GLN A 13 -1.10 7.64 -23.86
CA GLN A 13 -1.26 9.05 -23.51
C GLN A 13 -2.00 9.27 -22.18
N ALA A 14 -2.91 8.37 -21.82
CA ALA A 14 -3.61 8.44 -20.54
C ALA A 14 -2.62 8.17 -19.39
N MET A 15 -1.79 7.14 -19.52
CA MET A 15 -0.73 6.81 -18.56
C MET A 15 0.30 7.95 -18.45
N VAL A 16 0.78 8.51 -19.58
CA VAL A 16 1.66 9.69 -19.59
C VAL A 16 1.06 10.83 -18.78
N SER A 17 -0.21 11.16 -19.05
CA SER A 17 -0.90 12.26 -18.34
C SER A 17 -0.98 11.99 -16.83
N LYS A 18 -1.31 10.78 -16.41
CA LYS A 18 -1.39 10.39 -15.00
C LYS A 18 -0.03 10.45 -14.33
N ILE A 19 1.02 9.91 -14.96
CA ILE A 19 2.38 9.96 -14.39
C ILE A 19 2.85 11.42 -14.27
N LEU A 20 2.68 12.25 -15.30
CA LEU A 20 3.09 13.65 -15.23
C LEU A 20 2.31 14.44 -14.17
N LYS A 21 1.04 14.16 -13.96
CA LYS A 21 0.28 14.72 -12.83
C LYS A 21 0.84 14.27 -11.49
N LEU A 22 1.15 12.97 -11.34
CA LEU A 22 1.72 12.41 -10.11
C LEU A 22 3.06 13.05 -9.77
N VAL A 23 4.01 13.04 -10.69
CA VAL A 23 5.36 13.56 -10.44
C VAL A 23 5.39 15.07 -10.18
N ASN A 24 4.40 15.80 -10.69
CA ASN A 24 4.23 17.24 -10.42
C ASN A 24 3.32 17.53 -9.21
N SER A 25 2.82 16.52 -8.53
CA SER A 25 2.00 16.71 -7.33
C SER A 25 2.84 17.08 -6.10
N ALA A 26 2.18 17.57 -5.06
CA ALA A 26 2.82 17.84 -3.79
C ALA A 26 3.46 16.59 -3.14
N PHE A 27 2.99 15.40 -3.50
CA PHE A 27 3.53 14.13 -3.03
C PHE A 27 5.02 13.93 -3.36
N PHE A 28 5.49 14.40 -4.54
CA PHE A 28 6.92 14.35 -4.88
C PHE A 28 7.69 15.61 -4.48
N GLY A 29 7.02 16.72 -4.14
CA GLY A 29 7.62 17.94 -3.60
C GLY A 29 8.66 18.58 -4.51
N LEU A 30 8.60 18.38 -5.83
CA LEU A 30 9.60 18.88 -6.76
C LEU A 30 9.49 20.41 -6.93
N ARG A 31 10.63 21.10 -6.92
CA ARG A 31 10.69 22.57 -7.11
C ARG A 31 10.45 23.03 -8.56
N GLY A 32 10.55 22.11 -9.53
CA GLY A 32 10.40 22.40 -10.95
C GLY A 32 9.33 21.52 -11.59
N LYS A 33 8.76 21.98 -12.71
CA LYS A 33 7.75 21.23 -13.47
C LYS A 33 8.38 20.20 -14.39
N ILE A 34 7.97 18.96 -14.27
CA ILE A 34 8.32 17.86 -15.18
C ILE A 34 7.33 17.86 -16.34
N SER A 35 7.83 17.88 -17.58
CA SER A 35 7.00 18.00 -18.80
C SER A 35 6.95 16.74 -19.65
N ASN A 36 7.86 15.77 -19.43
CA ASN A 36 7.89 14.52 -20.18
C ASN A 36 8.43 13.36 -19.34
N ILE A 37 8.18 12.13 -19.78
CA ILE A 37 8.53 10.90 -19.05
C ILE A 37 10.04 10.72 -18.92
N SER A 38 10.79 10.99 -19.99
CA SER A 38 12.26 10.87 -19.95
C SER A 38 12.86 11.78 -18.88
N HIS A 39 12.38 13.03 -18.77
CA HIS A 39 12.79 13.96 -17.71
C HIS A 39 12.37 13.43 -16.33
N ALA A 40 11.16 12.90 -16.19
CA ALA A 40 10.70 12.27 -14.94
C ALA A 40 11.64 11.14 -14.49
N VAL A 41 12.05 10.27 -15.42
CA VAL A 41 12.98 9.16 -15.14
C VAL A 41 14.37 9.68 -14.72
N VAL A 42 14.85 10.75 -15.33
CA VAL A 42 16.16 11.36 -14.96
C VAL A 42 16.12 11.97 -13.57
N VAL A 43 15.03 12.67 -13.22
CA VAL A 43 14.91 13.39 -11.92
C VAL A 43 14.56 12.44 -10.77
N LEU A 44 13.63 11.52 -10.97
CA LEU A 44 13.10 10.65 -9.91
C LEU A 44 13.70 9.23 -9.91
N GLY A 45 14.37 8.87 -10.99
CA GLY A 45 14.92 7.53 -11.16
C GLY A 45 13.94 6.54 -11.80
N PHE A 46 14.53 5.49 -12.38
CA PHE A 46 13.79 4.44 -13.09
C PHE A 46 12.80 3.69 -12.19
N ASN A 47 13.23 3.33 -10.98
CA ASN A 47 12.42 2.54 -10.06
C ASN A 47 11.17 3.30 -9.61
N THR A 48 11.32 4.58 -9.28
CA THR A 48 10.19 5.44 -8.88
C THR A 48 9.13 5.54 -9.98
N ILE A 49 9.56 5.76 -11.23
CA ILE A 49 8.61 5.84 -12.36
C ILE A 49 7.98 4.47 -12.65
N ARG A 50 8.76 3.38 -12.64
CA ARG A 50 8.22 2.01 -12.77
C ARG A 50 7.14 1.74 -11.71
N ASN A 51 7.43 2.07 -10.46
CA ASN A 51 6.54 1.83 -9.33
C ASN A 51 5.28 2.72 -9.41
N ALA A 52 5.41 3.96 -9.89
CA ALA A 52 4.26 4.82 -10.18
C ALA A 52 3.34 4.23 -11.27
N VAL A 53 3.92 3.71 -12.37
CA VAL A 53 3.16 3.04 -13.43
C VAL A 53 2.41 1.83 -12.89
N VAL A 54 3.09 0.97 -12.12
CA VAL A 54 2.49 -0.23 -11.52
C VAL A 54 1.33 0.18 -10.60
N SER A 55 1.54 1.16 -9.73
CA SER A 55 0.52 1.64 -8.79
C SER A 55 -0.73 2.15 -9.51
N ILE A 56 -0.55 3.04 -10.49
CA ILE A 56 -1.67 3.59 -11.28
C ILE A 56 -2.40 2.46 -12.03
N SER A 57 -1.66 1.57 -12.69
CA SER A 57 -2.27 0.46 -13.46
C SER A 57 -3.10 -0.47 -12.59
N ILE A 58 -2.65 -0.77 -11.39
CA ILE A 58 -3.35 -1.65 -10.47
C ILE A 58 -4.61 -0.97 -9.92
N ILE A 59 -4.51 0.28 -9.47
CA ILE A 59 -5.68 1.02 -8.99
C ILE A 59 -6.73 1.11 -10.09
N ASP A 60 -6.35 1.45 -11.33
CA ASP A 60 -7.27 1.53 -12.47
C ASP A 60 -7.93 0.17 -12.78
N ALA A 61 -7.14 -0.90 -12.80
CA ALA A 61 -7.64 -2.25 -13.13
C ALA A 61 -8.59 -2.82 -12.08
N PHE A 62 -8.40 -2.45 -10.81
CA PHE A 62 -9.14 -2.97 -9.67
C PHE A 62 -10.07 -1.94 -9.01
N SER A 63 -10.27 -0.77 -9.63
CA SER A 63 -11.29 0.19 -9.21
C SER A 63 -12.68 -0.34 -9.57
N VAL A 64 -13.32 -1.00 -8.61
CA VAL A 64 -14.69 -1.53 -8.76
C VAL A 64 -15.68 -0.42 -8.38
N LYS A 65 -16.72 -0.24 -9.21
CA LYS A 65 -17.79 0.72 -8.91
C LYS A 65 -18.89 0.15 -8.00
N GLU A 66 -18.83 -1.13 -7.67
CA GLU A 66 -19.83 -1.80 -6.85
C GLU A 66 -19.48 -1.71 -5.37
N SER A 67 -20.36 -1.09 -4.58
CA SER A 67 -20.36 -1.26 -3.13
C SER A 67 -21.06 -2.58 -2.77
N LEU A 68 -20.51 -3.37 -1.89
CA LEU A 68 -21.09 -4.62 -1.44
C LEU A 68 -21.40 -4.55 0.07
N ASP A 69 -22.66 -4.63 0.46
CA ASP A 69 -23.12 -4.69 1.86
C ASP A 69 -22.44 -3.64 2.79
N GLY A 70 -22.20 -2.44 2.27
CA GLY A 70 -21.52 -1.35 2.99
C GLY A 70 -20.00 -1.54 3.13
N PHE A 71 -19.38 -2.38 2.31
CA PHE A 71 -17.94 -2.31 2.05
C PHE A 71 -17.68 -1.19 1.05
N ASP A 72 -16.92 -0.19 1.48
CA ASP A 72 -16.56 0.96 0.65
C ASP A 72 -15.18 0.75 0.01
N ILE A 73 -15.16 0.61 -1.30
CA ILE A 73 -13.93 0.45 -2.08
C ILE A 73 -13.03 1.69 -2.00
N ALA A 74 -13.62 2.87 -1.82
CA ALA A 74 -12.85 4.10 -1.66
C ALA A 74 -12.08 4.09 -0.33
N GLU A 75 -12.71 3.64 0.75
CA GLU A 75 -12.04 3.47 2.04
C GLU A 75 -10.98 2.38 2.00
N PHE A 76 -11.20 1.28 1.26
CA PHE A 76 -10.18 0.27 1.00
C PHE A 76 -8.93 0.88 0.34
N TRP A 77 -9.11 1.65 -0.74
CA TRP A 77 -7.97 2.27 -1.41
C TRP A 77 -7.31 3.37 -0.59
N LYS A 78 -8.10 4.15 0.18
CA LYS A 78 -7.53 5.11 1.14
C LYS A 78 -6.62 4.42 2.15
N HIS A 79 -7.07 3.29 2.71
CA HIS A 79 -6.24 2.48 3.61
C HIS A 79 -4.96 2.00 2.92
N SER A 80 -5.06 1.43 1.71
CA SER A 80 -3.91 0.94 0.96
C SER A 80 -2.90 2.05 0.63
N VAL A 81 -3.38 3.24 0.23
CA VAL A 81 -2.53 4.42 0.01
C VAL A 81 -1.90 4.90 1.32
N ALA A 82 -2.65 4.91 2.42
CA ALA A 82 -2.11 5.30 3.72
C ALA A 82 -1.00 4.36 4.19
N VAL A 83 -1.17 3.05 4.03
CA VAL A 83 -0.11 2.06 4.33
C VAL A 83 1.10 2.25 3.41
N ALA A 84 0.89 2.51 2.11
CA ALA A 84 1.98 2.78 1.17
C ALA A 84 2.82 4.00 1.57
N VAL A 85 2.17 5.13 1.88
CA VAL A 85 2.85 6.38 2.30
C VAL A 85 3.56 6.19 3.63
N THR A 86 2.91 5.56 4.61
CA THR A 86 3.52 5.28 5.92
C THR A 86 4.73 4.36 5.78
N SER A 87 4.64 3.32 4.95
CA SER A 87 5.76 2.40 4.68
C SER A 87 6.94 3.13 4.02
N LYS A 88 6.66 3.98 3.03
CA LYS A 88 7.67 4.83 2.39
C LYS A 88 8.36 5.73 3.42
N TYR A 89 7.59 6.42 4.26
CA TYR A 89 8.12 7.28 5.31
C TYR A 89 9.02 6.52 6.28
N LEU A 90 8.59 5.35 6.78
CA LEU A 90 9.39 4.52 7.67
C LEU A 90 10.71 4.08 7.02
N ALA A 91 10.67 3.69 5.75
CA ALA A 91 11.86 3.32 4.99
C ALA A 91 12.84 4.48 4.84
N GLU A 92 12.36 5.68 4.48
CA GLU A 92 13.18 6.89 4.34
C GLU A 92 13.84 7.31 5.67
N LYS A 93 13.11 7.18 6.77
CA LYS A 93 13.61 7.57 8.09
C LYS A 93 14.59 6.56 8.69
N THR A 94 14.43 5.30 8.38
CA THR A 94 15.30 4.22 8.91
C THR A 94 16.46 3.89 7.98
N GLY A 95 16.30 4.08 6.67
CA GLY A 95 17.30 3.73 5.66
C GLY A 95 17.52 2.22 5.48
N ILE A 96 16.62 1.38 6.02
CA ILE A 96 16.80 -0.08 6.03
C ILE A 96 16.32 -0.78 4.77
N HIS A 97 15.52 -0.09 3.95
CA HIS A 97 15.03 -0.60 2.67
C HIS A 97 14.72 0.54 1.69
N SER A 98 14.52 0.19 0.40
CA SER A 98 14.06 1.12 -0.64
C SER A 98 12.67 1.68 -0.32
N ALA A 99 12.56 2.99 -0.22
CA ALA A 99 11.28 3.68 0.05
C ALA A 99 10.24 3.41 -1.04
N ASP A 100 10.68 3.33 -2.31
CA ASP A 100 9.81 3.06 -3.45
C ASP A 100 9.23 1.62 -3.41
N ASP A 101 10.04 0.63 -3.03
CA ASP A 101 9.57 -0.76 -2.91
C ASP A 101 8.62 -0.91 -1.72
N CYS A 102 8.89 -0.21 -0.61
CA CYS A 102 7.98 -0.14 0.54
C CYS A 102 6.65 0.48 0.16
N PHE A 103 6.64 1.54 -0.65
CA PHE A 103 5.40 2.14 -1.15
C PHE A 103 4.57 1.14 -1.95
N VAL A 104 5.18 0.43 -2.91
CA VAL A 104 4.44 -0.56 -3.74
C VAL A 104 3.94 -1.72 -2.90
N ALA A 105 4.77 -2.28 -2.01
CA ALA A 105 4.35 -3.38 -1.16
C ALA A 105 3.19 -2.96 -0.24
N GLY A 106 3.25 -1.75 0.35
CA GLY A 106 2.17 -1.20 1.16
C GLY A 106 0.88 -0.96 0.37
N LEU A 107 0.97 -0.49 -0.89
CA LEU A 107 -0.20 -0.31 -1.74
C LEU A 107 -0.90 -1.65 -2.06
N LEU A 108 -0.12 -2.73 -2.19
CA LEU A 108 -0.59 -4.03 -2.65
C LEU A 108 -0.90 -5.02 -1.52
N HIS A 109 -0.55 -4.71 -0.26
CA HIS A 109 -0.60 -5.69 0.83
C HIS A 109 -1.97 -6.35 0.97
N ASP A 110 -3.03 -5.61 0.75
CA ASP A 110 -4.44 -6.01 0.92
C ASP A 110 -5.15 -6.44 -0.37
N MET A 111 -4.45 -6.55 -1.51
CA MET A 111 -5.05 -6.88 -2.82
C MET A 111 -5.88 -8.16 -2.83
N GLY A 112 -5.56 -9.11 -1.97
CA GLY A 112 -6.36 -10.33 -1.84
C GLY A 112 -7.81 -10.09 -1.42
N LYS A 113 -8.11 -9.01 -0.68
CA LYS A 113 -9.49 -8.61 -0.34
C LYS A 113 -10.29 -8.25 -1.59
N ILE A 114 -9.66 -7.57 -2.56
CA ILE A 114 -10.29 -7.24 -3.85
C ILE A 114 -10.54 -8.49 -4.68
N VAL A 115 -9.62 -9.44 -4.69
CA VAL A 115 -9.83 -10.73 -5.35
C VAL A 115 -11.03 -11.46 -4.76
N LEU A 116 -11.14 -11.50 -3.44
CA LEU A 116 -12.31 -12.08 -2.76
C LEU A 116 -13.60 -11.35 -3.13
N LEU A 117 -13.58 -10.01 -3.10
CA LEU A 117 -14.73 -9.18 -3.44
C LEU A 117 -15.22 -9.42 -4.87
N GLN A 118 -14.30 -9.52 -5.84
CA GLN A 118 -14.65 -9.62 -7.26
C GLN A 118 -15.04 -11.04 -7.69
N HIS A 119 -14.34 -12.05 -7.16
CA HIS A 119 -14.45 -13.43 -7.66
C HIS A 119 -15.16 -14.38 -6.70
N PHE A 120 -15.28 -14.00 -5.40
CA PHE A 120 -15.87 -14.84 -4.35
C PHE A 120 -16.84 -14.05 -3.49
N LYS A 121 -17.81 -13.37 -4.13
CA LYS A 121 -18.73 -12.39 -3.50
C LYS A 121 -19.43 -12.94 -2.26
N ASP A 122 -20.00 -14.16 -2.33
CA ASP A 122 -20.72 -14.77 -1.20
C ASP A 122 -19.81 -15.00 0.01
N LEU A 123 -18.58 -15.45 -0.25
CA LEU A 123 -17.58 -15.66 0.77
C LEU A 123 -17.14 -14.33 1.40
N PHE A 124 -16.88 -13.34 0.56
CA PHE A 124 -16.54 -11.99 1.02
C PHE A 124 -17.65 -11.41 1.91
N GLN A 125 -18.92 -11.53 1.49
CA GLN A 125 -20.06 -11.06 2.28
C GLN A 125 -20.15 -11.76 3.64
N LYS A 126 -19.91 -13.08 3.68
CA LYS A 126 -19.92 -13.84 4.92
C LYS A 126 -18.84 -13.35 5.89
N ILE A 127 -17.59 -13.14 5.39
CA ILE A 127 -16.49 -12.61 6.17
C ILE A 127 -16.84 -11.19 6.66
N TRP A 128 -17.34 -10.33 5.77
CA TRP A 128 -17.67 -8.95 6.07
C TRP A 128 -18.77 -8.80 7.14
N ARG A 129 -19.79 -9.66 7.10
CA ARG A 129 -20.81 -9.73 8.17
C ARG A 129 -20.22 -10.13 9.51
N THR A 130 -19.24 -11.05 9.50
CA THR A 130 -18.53 -11.46 10.72
C THR A 130 -17.69 -10.32 11.30
N VAL A 131 -17.00 -9.54 10.45
CA VAL A 131 -16.28 -8.32 10.84
C VAL A 131 -17.22 -7.35 11.54
N LYS A 132 -18.37 -7.03 10.93
CA LYS A 132 -19.33 -6.07 11.48
C LYS A 132 -20.02 -6.55 12.75
N GLY A 133 -20.37 -7.84 12.81
CA GLY A 133 -21.12 -8.42 13.94
C GLY A 133 -20.28 -8.59 15.21
N ASN A 134 -18.98 -8.84 15.08
CA ASN A 134 -18.13 -9.22 16.20
C ASN A 134 -16.99 -8.23 16.48
N ASN A 135 -16.93 -7.10 15.77
CA ASN A 135 -15.86 -6.10 15.88
C ASN A 135 -14.44 -6.72 15.70
N LEU A 136 -14.33 -7.70 14.81
CA LEU A 136 -13.08 -8.36 14.46
C LEU A 136 -12.37 -7.62 13.32
N SER A 137 -11.05 -7.80 13.22
CA SER A 137 -10.33 -7.47 11.98
C SER A 137 -10.78 -8.39 10.84
N PHE A 138 -10.58 -7.95 9.59
CA PHE A 138 -10.89 -8.77 8.43
C PHE A 138 -10.12 -10.10 8.45
N TYR A 139 -8.83 -10.05 8.83
CA TYR A 139 -7.96 -11.22 8.96
C TYR A 139 -8.46 -12.23 10.00
N GLU A 140 -8.91 -11.77 11.17
CA GLU A 140 -9.49 -12.65 12.20
C GLU A 140 -10.81 -13.30 11.74
N ALA A 141 -11.65 -12.52 11.04
CA ALA A 141 -12.89 -13.04 10.48
C ALA A 141 -12.63 -14.09 9.38
N GLU A 142 -11.61 -13.88 8.52
CA GLU A 142 -11.20 -14.88 7.52
C GLU A 142 -10.77 -16.18 8.17
N LYS A 143 -9.93 -16.16 9.19
CA LYS A 143 -9.46 -17.37 9.89
C LYS A 143 -10.59 -18.26 10.40
N SER A 144 -11.73 -17.66 10.73
CA SER A 144 -12.92 -18.41 11.18
C SER A 144 -13.74 -19.02 10.03
N GLN A 145 -13.51 -18.60 8.77
CA GLN A 145 -14.34 -18.94 7.61
C GLN A 145 -13.61 -19.71 6.52
N ILE A 146 -12.30 -19.44 6.34
CA ILE A 146 -11.50 -19.99 5.25
C ILE A 146 -10.10 -20.38 5.72
N GLN A 147 -9.49 -21.33 4.99
CA GLN A 147 -8.12 -21.77 5.29
C GLN A 147 -7.03 -20.87 4.69
N ILE A 148 -7.38 -20.03 3.72
CA ILE A 148 -6.46 -19.16 2.99
C ILE A 148 -6.94 -17.74 3.13
N ASP A 149 -6.17 -16.90 3.84
CA ASP A 149 -6.45 -15.49 4.05
C ASP A 149 -6.12 -14.60 2.83
N HIS A 150 -6.58 -13.34 2.86
CA HIS A 150 -6.30 -12.38 1.79
C HIS A 150 -4.81 -12.11 1.56
N ALA A 151 -3.97 -12.19 2.60
CA ALA A 151 -2.53 -11.97 2.46
C ALA A 151 -1.88 -13.06 1.59
N ARG A 152 -2.28 -14.32 1.79
CA ARG A 152 -1.84 -15.45 0.95
C ARG A 152 -2.37 -15.34 -0.47
N ILE A 153 -3.62 -14.91 -0.66
CA ILE A 153 -4.22 -14.66 -1.98
C ILE A 153 -3.45 -13.55 -2.70
N GLY A 154 -3.18 -12.43 -2.03
CA GLY A 154 -2.38 -11.32 -2.55
C GLY A 154 -0.97 -11.75 -2.94
N GLY A 155 -0.30 -12.51 -2.07
CA GLY A 155 1.02 -13.09 -2.37
C GLY A 155 1.01 -14.03 -3.58
N TYR A 156 -0.03 -14.84 -3.76
CA TYR A 156 -0.19 -15.66 -4.95
C TYR A 156 -0.36 -14.83 -6.21
N LEU A 157 -1.22 -13.82 -6.17
CA LEU A 157 -1.49 -12.92 -7.29
C LEU A 157 -0.23 -12.17 -7.73
N THR A 158 0.48 -11.55 -6.78
CA THR A 158 1.69 -10.77 -7.06
C THR A 158 2.84 -11.63 -7.55
N ARG A 159 2.93 -12.89 -7.11
CA ARG A 159 3.83 -13.88 -7.71
C ARG A 159 3.49 -14.18 -9.15
N LYS A 160 2.20 -14.31 -9.51
CA LYS A 160 1.76 -14.49 -10.92
C LYS A 160 2.10 -13.27 -11.78
N TRP A 161 2.11 -12.08 -11.20
CA TRP A 161 2.59 -10.86 -11.87
C TRP A 161 4.10 -10.76 -11.95
N GLN A 162 4.83 -11.77 -11.47
CA GLN A 162 6.29 -11.81 -11.48
C GLN A 162 6.93 -10.63 -10.72
N LEU A 163 6.30 -10.18 -9.63
CA LEU A 163 6.92 -9.21 -8.74
C LEU A 163 8.12 -9.83 -8.01
N PRO A 164 9.09 -9.01 -7.59
CA PRO A 164 10.24 -9.48 -6.81
C PRO A 164 9.82 -10.31 -5.61
N PRO A 165 10.53 -11.42 -5.30
CA PRO A 165 10.19 -12.30 -4.18
C PRO A 165 10.04 -11.58 -2.84
N ALA A 166 10.86 -10.55 -2.57
CA ALA A 166 10.76 -9.73 -1.36
C ALA A 166 9.39 -9.04 -1.24
N LEU A 167 8.88 -8.44 -2.34
CA LEU A 167 7.54 -7.83 -2.35
C LEU A 167 6.43 -8.87 -2.16
N VAL A 168 6.56 -10.02 -2.83
CA VAL A 168 5.59 -11.12 -2.70
C VAL A 168 5.49 -11.59 -1.24
N ASP A 169 6.63 -11.76 -0.56
CA ASP A 169 6.65 -12.22 0.81
C ASP A 169 6.15 -11.15 1.79
N ALA A 170 6.51 -9.87 1.58
CA ALA A 170 5.99 -8.79 2.39
C ALA A 170 4.44 -8.72 2.31
N ILE A 171 3.86 -8.89 1.11
CA ILE A 171 2.41 -8.96 0.92
C ILE A 171 1.82 -10.20 1.56
N ARG A 172 2.47 -11.36 1.36
CA ARG A 172 1.97 -12.66 1.84
C ARG A 172 1.97 -12.78 3.37
N PHE A 173 2.92 -12.16 4.03
CA PHE A 173 3.20 -12.38 5.45
C PHE A 173 2.96 -11.15 6.33
N HIS A 174 2.35 -10.06 5.80
CA HIS A 174 2.20 -8.82 6.55
C HIS A 174 1.41 -8.95 7.86
N HIS A 175 0.58 -9.97 8.02
CA HIS A 175 -0.08 -10.29 9.29
C HIS A 175 0.68 -11.30 10.15
N CYS A 176 1.71 -11.95 9.63
CA CYS A 176 2.45 -13.00 10.31
C CYS A 176 3.92 -12.94 9.94
N VAL A 177 4.69 -12.12 10.66
CA VAL A 177 6.13 -11.98 10.43
C VAL A 177 6.79 -13.36 10.60
N THR A 178 7.56 -13.76 9.58
CA THR A 178 8.24 -15.05 9.52
C THR A 178 9.71 -14.88 9.18
N PRO A 179 10.63 -15.65 9.79
CA PRO A 179 12.06 -15.60 9.46
C PRO A 179 12.38 -16.09 8.04
N ASP A 180 11.45 -16.81 7.41
CA ASP A 180 11.62 -17.38 6.06
C ASP A 180 11.37 -16.36 4.93
N ALA A 181 10.98 -15.13 5.24
CA ALA A 181 10.76 -14.11 4.22
C ALA A 181 12.08 -13.70 3.55
N ASN A 182 12.04 -13.47 2.22
CA ASN A 182 13.20 -13.06 1.42
C ASN A 182 13.81 -11.73 1.88
N ASP A 183 13.00 -10.83 2.46
CA ASP A 183 13.44 -9.56 3.03
C ASP A 183 12.68 -9.24 4.31
N GLN A 184 13.35 -9.38 5.44
CA GLN A 184 12.79 -9.13 6.76
C GLN A 184 12.49 -7.64 6.98
N ASN A 185 13.36 -6.75 6.50
CA ASN A 185 13.20 -5.32 6.69
C ASN A 185 11.94 -4.81 5.97
N LEU A 186 11.74 -5.23 4.72
CA LEU A 186 10.54 -4.88 3.97
C LEU A 186 9.29 -5.42 4.65
N LEU A 187 9.29 -6.70 5.05
CA LEU A 187 8.16 -7.31 5.75
C LEU A 187 7.82 -6.56 7.05
N MET A 188 8.82 -6.24 7.88
CA MET A 188 8.62 -5.53 9.14
C MET A 188 8.08 -4.12 8.92
N ILE A 189 8.55 -3.41 7.89
CA ILE A 189 8.04 -2.07 7.54
C ILE A 189 6.55 -2.16 7.18
N ILE A 190 6.15 -3.10 6.30
CA ILE A 190 4.76 -3.24 5.87
C ILE A 190 3.84 -3.65 7.03
N HIS A 191 4.25 -4.66 7.79
CA HIS A 191 3.55 -5.09 9.00
C HIS A 191 3.28 -3.93 9.97
N THR A 192 4.32 -3.14 10.24
CA THR A 192 4.23 -2.02 11.17
C THR A 192 3.36 -0.89 10.62
N ALA A 193 3.53 -0.54 9.34
CA ALA A 193 2.75 0.51 8.70
C ALA A 193 1.25 0.19 8.71
N ASP A 194 0.86 -1.06 8.43
CA ASP A 194 -0.53 -1.50 8.49
C ASP A 194 -1.11 -1.36 9.90
N ILE A 195 -0.38 -1.76 10.93
CA ILE A 195 -0.81 -1.60 12.33
C ILE A 195 -0.95 -0.13 12.72
N ILE A 196 0.02 0.73 12.35
CA ILE A 196 -0.04 2.17 12.63
C ILE A 196 -1.29 2.78 12.01
N VAL A 197 -1.51 2.55 10.70
CA VAL A 197 -2.65 3.08 9.98
C VAL A 197 -3.97 2.61 10.59
N ASN A 198 -4.11 1.30 10.85
CA ASN A 198 -5.31 0.74 11.47
C ASN A 198 -5.57 1.29 12.87
N THR A 199 -4.52 1.51 13.66
CA THR A 199 -4.65 2.01 15.04
C THR A 199 -5.00 3.48 15.04
N TYR A 200 -4.32 4.28 14.23
CA TYR A 200 -4.50 5.73 14.20
C TYR A 200 -5.87 6.15 13.64
N THR A 201 -6.43 5.38 12.73
CA THR A 201 -7.77 5.64 12.19
C THR A 201 -8.90 5.31 13.18
N LYS A 202 -8.66 4.41 14.14
CA LYS A 202 -9.68 3.91 15.07
C LYS A 202 -9.70 4.56 16.45
N LYS A 203 -8.62 5.25 16.87
CA LYS A 203 -8.47 5.80 18.23
C LYS A 203 -8.06 7.26 18.23
N PRO A 204 -8.53 8.07 19.22
CA PRO A 204 -8.04 9.43 19.42
C PRO A 204 -6.53 9.44 19.74
N LYS A 205 -5.89 10.53 19.36
CA LYS A 205 -4.42 10.73 19.30
C LYS A 205 -3.60 10.41 20.56
N ASN A 206 -4.21 10.31 21.74
CA ASN A 206 -3.49 10.24 23.01
C ASN A 206 -3.27 8.83 23.56
N ASP A 207 -3.90 7.79 22.98
CA ASP A 207 -3.83 6.41 23.48
C ASP A 207 -3.37 5.42 22.39
N LEU A 208 -2.29 5.76 21.67
CA LEU A 208 -1.71 4.87 20.66
C LEU A 208 -1.06 3.65 21.34
N VAL A 209 -1.87 2.65 21.64
CA VAL A 209 -1.36 1.33 21.99
C VAL A 209 -1.12 0.58 20.68
N LEU A 210 0.15 0.51 20.27
CA LEU A 210 0.60 -0.28 19.11
C LEU A 210 0.68 -1.78 19.47
N SER A 211 -0.44 -2.31 19.98
CA SER A 211 -0.54 -3.73 20.28
C SER A 211 -0.52 -4.51 18.95
N GLY A 212 0.30 -5.55 18.91
CA GLY A 212 0.38 -6.44 17.76
C GLY A 212 1.59 -6.22 16.85
N ILE A 213 2.39 -5.18 17.07
CA ILE A 213 3.66 -5.05 16.34
C ILE A 213 4.62 -6.15 16.81
N HIS A 214 5.21 -6.83 15.84
CA HIS A 214 6.19 -7.88 16.14
C HIS A 214 7.41 -7.30 16.89
N PRO A 215 7.94 -7.97 17.93
CA PRO A 215 9.07 -7.46 18.71
C PRO A 215 10.30 -7.11 17.86
N ASP A 216 10.60 -7.91 16.83
CA ASP A 216 11.74 -7.64 15.95
C ASP A 216 11.52 -6.35 15.13
N ALA A 217 10.28 -6.03 14.75
CA ALA A 217 9.97 -4.78 14.08
C ALA A 217 10.21 -3.58 15.01
N LEU A 218 9.87 -3.70 16.28
CA LEU A 218 10.19 -2.67 17.30
C LEU A 218 11.70 -2.45 17.41
N ASN A 219 12.48 -3.53 17.41
CA ASN A 219 13.96 -3.44 17.47
C ASN A 219 14.54 -2.77 16.22
N VAL A 220 14.04 -3.12 15.02
CA VAL A 220 14.54 -2.61 13.73
C VAL A 220 14.16 -1.15 13.52
N LEU A 221 12.92 -0.77 13.89
CA LEU A 221 12.41 0.57 13.68
C LEU A 221 12.77 1.55 14.81
N GLY A 222 13.25 1.01 15.94
CA GLY A 222 13.88 1.75 17.03
C GLY A 222 12.96 2.76 17.73
N SER A 223 13.58 3.82 18.32
CA SER A 223 12.92 4.84 19.14
C SER A 223 11.86 5.70 18.41
N ARG A 224 11.64 5.48 17.12
CA ARG A 224 10.63 6.25 16.35
C ARG A 224 9.20 5.92 16.75
N PHE A 225 8.96 4.79 17.41
CA PHE A 225 7.64 4.45 17.94
C PHE A 225 7.24 5.34 19.13
N ASP A 226 8.22 5.78 19.92
CA ASP A 226 7.95 6.62 21.10
C ASP A 226 7.47 8.03 20.71
N THR A 227 7.62 8.41 19.43
CA THR A 227 7.34 9.75 18.91
C THR A 227 6.34 9.77 17.75
N ILE A 228 5.53 8.71 17.57
CA ILE A 228 4.55 8.66 16.46
C ILE A 228 3.65 9.90 16.43
N SER A 229 3.20 10.39 17.58
CA SER A 229 2.39 11.59 17.68
C SER A 229 3.07 12.85 17.13
N ASP A 230 4.41 12.85 17.08
CA ASP A 230 5.17 14.02 16.63
C ASP A 230 5.35 14.05 15.11
N TRP A 231 5.47 12.88 14.47
CA TRP A 231 5.74 12.80 13.04
C TRP A 231 4.56 12.34 12.19
N TYR A 232 3.63 11.57 12.74
CA TYR A 232 2.52 11.03 11.96
C TYR A 232 1.55 12.10 11.42
N PRO A 233 1.34 13.26 12.10
CA PRO A 233 0.58 14.36 11.51
C PRO A 233 1.13 14.85 10.15
N ASP A 234 2.45 14.88 9.96
CA ASP A 234 3.06 15.23 8.68
C ASP A 234 2.80 14.15 7.63
N VAL A 235 2.88 12.87 8.03
CA VAL A 235 2.54 11.73 7.15
C VAL A 235 1.07 11.76 6.73
N LEU A 236 0.15 12.21 7.59
CA LEU A 236 -1.27 12.38 7.22
C LEU A 236 -1.45 13.38 6.08
N LEU A 237 -0.69 14.48 6.05
CA LEU A 237 -0.74 15.44 4.94
C LEU A 237 -0.26 14.81 3.62
N GLU A 238 0.78 13.98 3.70
CA GLU A 238 1.26 13.23 2.53
C GLU A 238 0.21 12.18 2.07
N ILE A 239 -0.44 11.49 3.01
CA ILE A 239 -1.53 10.54 2.73
C ILE A 239 -2.69 11.25 2.02
N GLU A 240 -3.12 12.42 2.52
CA GLU A 240 -4.19 13.21 1.88
C GLU A 240 -3.83 13.60 0.46
N SER A 241 -2.59 14.07 0.24
CA SER A 241 -2.09 14.43 -1.10
C SER A 241 -2.06 13.22 -2.04
N ALA A 242 -1.59 12.07 -1.56
CA ALA A 242 -1.54 10.83 -2.33
C ALA A 242 -2.96 10.30 -2.64
N CYS A 243 -3.86 10.29 -1.67
CA CYS A 243 -5.27 9.90 -1.87
C CYS A 243 -5.95 10.78 -2.91
N LYS A 244 -5.79 12.09 -2.82
CA LYS A 244 -6.32 13.03 -3.81
C LYS A 244 -5.84 12.71 -5.21
N PHE A 245 -4.56 12.38 -5.36
CA PHE A 245 -4.00 12.02 -6.67
C PHE A 245 -4.54 10.67 -7.17
N PHE A 246 -4.36 9.61 -6.39
CA PHE A 246 -4.64 8.24 -6.85
C PHE A 246 -6.14 7.94 -6.98
N LEU A 247 -6.99 8.56 -6.16
CA LEU A 247 -8.40 8.20 -6.07
C LEU A 247 -9.34 9.16 -6.82
N GLU A 248 -9.05 10.46 -6.88
CA GLU A 248 -9.90 11.42 -7.62
C GLU A 248 -9.87 11.22 -9.14
N GLY A 249 -8.81 10.61 -9.68
CA GLY A 249 -8.65 10.30 -11.10
C GLY A 249 -9.24 8.97 -11.55
N SER A 250 -9.45 8.04 -10.63
CA SER A 250 -9.77 6.62 -10.93
C SER A 250 -11.23 6.25 -10.61
N MET A 251 -11.97 7.11 -9.88
CA MET A 251 -13.37 6.86 -9.47
C MET A 251 -14.41 7.65 -10.29
N LYS A 252 -14.03 8.20 -11.44
CA LYS A 252 -14.91 8.75 -12.46
C LYS A 252 -15.08 7.75 -13.59
#